data_bc487f5972cc3920d6286b53355f3c44
#
_entry.id   bc487f5972cc3920d6286b53355f3c44
#
_cell.length_a   1.000
_cell.length_b   1.000
_cell.length_c   1.000
_cell.angle_alpha   90.00
_cell.angle_beta   90.00
_cell.angle_gamma   90.00
#
_symmetry.space_group_name_H-M   'P 1'
#
loop_
_entity.id
_entity.type
_entity.pdbx_description
1 polymer ?
#
loop_
_entity_poly.entity_id
_entity_poly.type
_entity_poly.pdbx_seq_one_letter_code
_entity_poly.pdbx_strand_id
1 'polypeptide(L)'
;MAAVADAAGVSRAGLYKHFPDKTALIGASLIRLDEAFWEDAHKRIAKQRGIVAQVTEAVLLSRSIETPLALHLSQSEPEDYALVVGTGIRDVVPGMATFWHEHLEEAKAAGELRPDLDVARAAEFVLRTVLSLVTVPGEAVDPDDPRSLSSYLEEFLLPALIQEK
;
A
#
# COMPACT_ATOMS: atom_id res chain seq x y z
N MET A 1 1.54 -21.11 -13.82
CA MET A 1 2.93 -21.61 -13.58
C MET A 1 3.58 -22.21 -14.83
N ALA A 2 2.95 -23.15 -15.58
CA ALA A 2 3.57 -23.74 -16.77
C ALA A 2 3.87 -22.70 -17.85
N ALA A 3 2.86 -21.95 -18.29
CA ALA A 3 3.01 -20.91 -19.30
C ALA A 3 4.03 -19.81 -18.90
N VAL A 4 4.14 -19.51 -17.61
CA VAL A 4 5.13 -18.53 -17.10
C VAL A 4 6.55 -19.10 -17.21
N ALA A 5 6.76 -20.37 -16.84
CA ALA A 5 8.06 -21.03 -16.99
C ALA A 5 8.51 -21.07 -18.46
N ASP A 6 7.59 -21.41 -19.36
CA ASP A 6 7.85 -21.45 -20.80
C ASP A 6 8.19 -20.04 -21.33
N ALA A 7 7.42 -19.01 -20.96
CA ALA A 7 7.66 -17.63 -21.37
C ALA A 7 8.98 -17.05 -20.82
N ALA A 8 9.36 -17.45 -19.60
CA ALA A 8 10.60 -17.05 -18.96
C ALA A 8 11.83 -17.86 -19.39
N GLY A 9 11.67 -18.93 -20.19
CA GLY A 9 12.75 -19.80 -20.62
C GLY A 9 13.39 -20.62 -19.48
N VAL A 10 12.64 -20.87 -18.40
CA VAL A 10 13.13 -21.63 -17.23
C VAL A 10 12.36 -22.95 -17.08
N SER A 11 12.94 -23.92 -16.38
CA SER A 11 12.24 -25.15 -16.08
C SER A 11 11.14 -24.90 -15.02
N ARG A 12 10.05 -25.68 -15.08
CA ARG A 12 9.00 -25.64 -14.04
C ARG A 12 9.56 -25.86 -12.64
N ALA A 13 10.48 -26.81 -12.49
CA ALA A 13 11.15 -27.07 -11.21
C ALA A 13 11.98 -25.87 -10.75
N GLY A 14 12.64 -25.17 -11.67
CA GLY A 14 13.37 -23.93 -11.38
C GLY A 14 12.43 -22.83 -10.89
N LEU A 15 11.28 -22.64 -11.55
CA LEU A 15 10.28 -21.65 -11.15
C LEU A 15 9.72 -21.96 -9.75
N TYR A 16 9.35 -23.23 -9.47
CA TYR A 16 8.84 -23.64 -8.16
C TYR A 16 9.88 -23.55 -7.02
N LYS A 17 11.18 -23.58 -7.35
CA LYS A 17 12.23 -23.35 -6.36
C LYS A 17 12.23 -21.94 -5.82
N HIS A 18 11.85 -20.95 -6.65
CA HIS A 18 11.78 -19.53 -6.27
C HIS A 18 10.39 -19.10 -5.80
N PHE A 19 9.35 -19.67 -6.40
CA PHE A 19 7.95 -19.30 -6.12
C PHE A 19 7.15 -20.58 -5.84
N PRO A 20 6.86 -20.90 -4.57
CA PRO A 20 6.22 -22.17 -4.19
C PRO A 20 4.84 -22.35 -4.82
N ASP A 21 4.16 -21.26 -5.15
CA ASP A 21 2.84 -21.26 -5.76
C ASP A 21 2.60 -20.03 -6.66
N LYS A 22 1.41 -19.97 -7.29
CA LYS A 22 1.00 -18.87 -8.17
C LYS A 22 0.89 -17.54 -7.38
N THR A 23 0.41 -17.59 -6.14
CA THR A 23 0.21 -16.43 -5.29
C THR A 23 1.53 -15.75 -4.95
N ALA A 24 2.55 -16.53 -4.56
CA ALA A 24 3.90 -16.03 -4.30
C ALA A 24 4.52 -15.37 -5.54
N LEU A 25 4.33 -15.97 -6.72
CA LEU A 25 4.80 -15.40 -7.98
C LEU A 25 4.11 -14.08 -8.30
N ILE A 26 2.78 -14.01 -8.19
CA ILE A 26 2.02 -12.79 -8.44
C ILE A 26 2.41 -11.70 -7.45
N GLY A 27 2.52 -12.02 -6.16
CA GLY A 27 2.96 -11.08 -5.11
C GLY A 27 4.33 -10.48 -5.42
N ALA A 28 5.32 -11.32 -5.74
CA ALA A 28 6.66 -10.86 -6.12
C ALA A 28 6.66 -10.02 -7.40
N SER A 29 5.79 -10.35 -8.36
CA SER A 29 5.65 -9.58 -9.61
C SER A 29 5.05 -8.19 -9.34
N LEU A 30 4.05 -8.09 -8.46
CA LEU A 30 3.48 -6.81 -8.05
C LEU A 30 4.53 -5.93 -7.39
N ILE A 31 5.29 -6.47 -6.42
CA ILE A 31 6.38 -5.72 -5.75
C ILE A 31 7.39 -5.19 -6.76
N ARG A 32 7.81 -6.02 -7.72
CA ARG A 32 8.85 -5.63 -8.69
C ARG A 32 8.34 -4.66 -9.76
N LEU A 33 7.09 -4.77 -10.19
CA LEU A 33 6.49 -3.80 -11.10
C LEU A 33 6.34 -2.42 -10.44
N ASP A 34 6.30 -2.39 -9.12
CA ASP A 34 6.05 -1.19 -8.33
C ASP A 34 7.34 -0.44 -7.91
N GLU A 35 8.57 -0.92 -8.22
CA GLU A 35 9.79 -0.20 -7.84
C GLU A 35 9.79 1.25 -8.35
N ALA A 36 9.50 1.46 -9.63
CA ALA A 36 9.39 2.81 -10.22
C ALA A 36 8.21 3.60 -9.63
N PHE A 37 7.13 2.93 -9.29
CA PHE A 37 5.98 3.51 -8.62
C PHE A 37 6.35 4.01 -7.21
N TRP A 38 7.02 3.17 -6.42
CA TRP A 38 7.40 3.55 -5.05
C TRP A 38 8.37 4.74 -5.03
N GLU A 39 9.30 4.83 -6.00
CA GLU A 39 10.17 5.99 -6.13
C GLU A 39 9.40 7.28 -6.44
N ASP A 40 8.41 7.22 -7.33
CA ASP A 40 7.56 8.38 -7.64
C ASP A 40 6.63 8.71 -6.47
N ALA A 41 6.06 7.70 -5.83
CA ALA A 41 5.22 7.84 -4.64
C ALA A 41 5.98 8.55 -3.51
N HIS A 42 7.20 8.13 -3.19
CA HIS A 42 8.04 8.80 -2.19
C HIS A 42 8.21 10.29 -2.52
N LYS A 43 8.55 10.62 -3.77
CA LYS A 43 8.76 12.00 -4.20
C LYS A 43 7.48 12.85 -4.12
N ARG A 44 6.33 12.26 -4.43
CA ARG A 44 5.04 12.96 -4.41
C ARG A 44 4.51 13.13 -3.00
N ILE A 45 4.58 12.09 -2.19
CA ILE A 45 4.11 12.09 -0.79
C ILE A 45 4.98 13.01 0.05
N ALA A 46 6.31 12.98 -0.10
CA ALA A 46 7.25 13.86 0.62
C ALA A 46 7.04 15.35 0.33
N LYS A 47 6.40 15.72 -0.79
CA LYS A 47 6.04 17.12 -1.09
C LYS A 47 4.81 17.58 -0.31
N GLN A 48 4.01 16.67 0.22
CA GLN A 48 2.81 17.00 0.97
C GLN A 48 3.16 17.42 2.40
N ARG A 49 2.45 18.41 2.93
CA ARG A 49 2.68 18.91 4.28
C ARG A 49 1.71 18.26 5.27
N GLY A 50 2.28 17.54 6.23
CA GLY A 50 1.54 16.86 7.29
C GLY A 50 0.98 15.50 6.87
N ILE A 51 0.81 14.64 7.86
CA ILE A 51 0.50 13.21 7.66
C ILE A 51 -0.84 12.99 6.93
N VAL A 52 -1.86 13.81 7.18
CA VAL A 52 -3.17 13.69 6.50
C VAL A 52 -3.01 13.89 4.99
N ALA A 53 -2.30 14.96 4.58
CA ALA A 53 -2.07 15.24 3.16
C ALA A 53 -1.22 14.15 2.50
N GLN A 54 -0.24 13.61 3.21
CA GLN A 54 0.59 12.50 2.76
C GLN A 54 -0.24 11.23 2.54
N VAL A 55 -1.11 10.88 3.49
CA VAL A 55 -1.97 9.70 3.37
C VAL A 55 -3.03 9.90 2.29
N THR A 56 -3.61 11.09 2.18
CA THR A 56 -4.54 11.45 1.09
C THR A 56 -3.87 11.24 -0.27
N GLU A 57 -2.68 11.79 -0.47
CA GLU A 57 -1.92 11.61 -1.72
C GLU A 57 -1.63 10.14 -2.01
N ALA A 58 -1.27 9.36 -0.99
CA ALA A 58 -1.00 7.94 -1.15
C ALA A 58 -2.23 7.15 -1.60
N VAL A 59 -3.41 7.44 -1.03
CA VAL A 59 -4.68 6.80 -1.45
C VAL A 59 -5.00 7.17 -2.89
N LEU A 60 -5.00 8.47 -3.22
CA LEU A 60 -5.30 8.96 -4.57
C LEU A 60 -4.32 8.38 -5.60
N LEU A 61 -3.05 8.37 -5.27
CA LEU A 61 -2.01 7.82 -6.13
C LEU A 61 -2.24 6.32 -6.37
N SER A 62 -2.48 5.54 -5.31
CA SER A 62 -2.72 4.11 -5.42
C SER A 62 -4.00 3.79 -6.22
N ARG A 63 -5.01 4.65 -6.15
CA ARG A 63 -6.25 4.50 -6.92
C ARG A 63 -6.14 4.98 -8.36
N SER A 64 -5.29 5.97 -8.63
CA SER A 64 -5.04 6.47 -9.99
C SER A 64 -4.23 5.52 -10.85
N ILE A 65 -3.59 4.52 -10.24
CA ILE A 65 -2.80 3.53 -10.97
C ILE A 65 -3.75 2.46 -11.51
N GLU A 66 -4.07 2.60 -12.76
CA GLU A 66 -4.36 1.45 -13.59
C GLU A 66 -3.06 0.66 -13.77
N THR A 67 -2.60 -0.04 -12.72
CA THR A 67 -1.61 -1.09 -12.96
C THR A 67 -2.32 -2.12 -13.84
N PRO A 68 -1.88 -2.29 -15.09
CA PRO A 68 -2.56 -3.21 -16.00
C PRO A 68 -2.72 -4.59 -15.38
N LEU A 69 -1.79 -4.99 -14.51
CA LEU A 69 -1.83 -6.27 -13.83
C LEU A 69 -2.87 -6.33 -12.71
N ALA A 70 -2.94 -5.35 -11.81
CA ALA A 70 -3.91 -5.36 -10.72
C ALA A 70 -5.35 -5.24 -11.24
N LEU A 71 -5.57 -4.35 -12.21
CA LEU A 71 -6.87 -4.21 -12.88
C LEU A 71 -7.22 -5.49 -13.67
N HIS A 72 -6.29 -6.05 -14.41
CA HIS A 72 -6.51 -7.29 -15.14
C HIS A 72 -6.85 -8.45 -14.20
N LEU A 73 -6.11 -8.62 -13.11
CA LEU A 73 -6.38 -9.66 -12.11
C LEU A 73 -7.73 -9.46 -11.43
N SER A 74 -8.09 -8.24 -11.05
CA SER A 74 -9.39 -7.96 -10.41
C SER A 74 -10.58 -8.26 -11.31
N GLN A 75 -10.42 -8.09 -12.62
CA GLN A 75 -11.48 -8.31 -13.62
C GLN A 75 -11.52 -9.73 -14.17
N SER A 76 -10.35 -10.33 -14.45
CA SER A 76 -10.25 -11.63 -15.11
C SER A 76 -10.09 -12.81 -14.15
N GLU A 77 -9.47 -12.60 -13.00
CA GLU A 77 -9.19 -13.62 -11.98
C GLU A 77 -9.47 -13.05 -10.57
N PRO A 78 -10.74 -12.69 -10.25
CA PRO A 78 -11.07 -12.01 -8.99
C PRO A 78 -10.77 -12.85 -7.75
N GLU A 79 -10.84 -14.19 -7.84
CA GLU A 79 -10.49 -15.09 -6.73
C GLU A 79 -8.98 -15.06 -6.44
N ASP A 80 -8.15 -15.07 -7.49
CA ASP A 80 -6.70 -14.96 -7.35
C ASP A 80 -6.30 -13.56 -6.86
N TYR A 81 -6.96 -12.51 -7.33
CA TYR A 81 -6.77 -11.15 -6.84
C TYR A 81 -7.11 -11.05 -5.34
N ALA A 82 -8.26 -11.55 -4.93
CA ALA A 82 -8.68 -11.57 -3.52
C ALA A 82 -7.70 -12.40 -2.66
N LEU A 83 -7.18 -13.51 -3.18
CA LEU A 83 -6.20 -14.33 -2.51
C LEU A 83 -4.86 -13.57 -2.34
N VAL A 84 -4.40 -12.89 -3.36
CA VAL A 84 -3.17 -12.07 -3.31
C VAL A 84 -3.33 -10.92 -2.34
N VAL A 85 -4.43 -10.19 -2.38
CA VAL A 85 -4.73 -9.11 -1.44
C VAL A 85 -4.92 -9.64 -0.02
N GLY A 86 -5.57 -10.79 0.16
CA GLY A 86 -5.86 -11.35 1.48
C GLY A 86 -4.69 -12.08 2.14
N THR A 87 -3.88 -12.84 1.37
CA THR A 87 -2.80 -13.69 1.90
C THR A 87 -1.41 -13.22 1.50
N GLY A 88 -1.24 -12.74 0.27
CA GLY A 88 0.04 -12.19 -0.21
C GLY A 88 0.45 -10.91 0.52
N ILE A 89 -0.51 -10.12 0.97
CA ILE A 89 -0.29 -8.95 1.82
C ILE A 89 0.41 -9.33 3.15
N ARG A 90 0.25 -10.54 3.66
CA ARG A 90 0.87 -10.96 4.93
C ARG A 90 2.40 -10.85 4.90
N ASP A 91 3.02 -11.15 3.76
CA ASP A 91 4.48 -11.05 3.59
C ASP A 91 4.91 -9.68 3.06
N VAL A 92 4.00 -8.94 2.42
CA VAL A 92 4.25 -7.64 1.79
C VAL A 92 4.04 -6.48 2.78
N VAL A 93 3.04 -6.57 3.67
CA VAL A 93 2.72 -5.52 4.65
C VAL A 93 3.93 -5.07 5.48
N PRO A 94 4.78 -5.94 6.03
CA PRO A 94 5.95 -5.49 6.79
C PRO A 94 6.92 -4.64 5.95
N GLY A 95 7.14 -5.01 4.68
CA GLY A 95 7.99 -4.24 3.76
C GLY A 95 7.37 -2.89 3.38
N MET A 96 6.09 -2.86 3.10
CA MET A 96 5.36 -1.62 2.77
C MET A 96 5.22 -0.69 3.99
N ALA A 97 5.15 -1.23 5.21
CA ALA A 97 5.12 -0.42 6.42
C ALA A 97 6.42 0.38 6.61
N THR A 98 7.56 -0.11 6.11
CA THR A 98 8.84 0.61 6.15
C THR A 98 8.76 1.96 5.42
N PHE A 99 7.98 2.04 4.34
CA PHE A 99 7.71 3.30 3.64
C PHE A 99 7.14 4.37 4.58
N TRP A 100 6.10 4.02 5.34
CA TRP A 100 5.46 4.95 6.28
C TRP A 100 6.32 5.24 7.50
N HIS A 101 7.22 4.34 7.87
CA HIS A 101 8.10 4.53 9.02
C HIS A 101 8.96 5.78 8.86
N GLU A 102 9.57 6.00 7.70
CA GLU A 102 10.41 7.18 7.43
C GLU A 102 9.60 8.47 7.52
N HIS A 103 8.44 8.53 6.87
CA HIS A 103 7.55 9.71 6.91
C HIS A 103 7.06 10.04 8.33
N LEU A 104 6.75 9.02 9.13
CA LEU A 104 6.29 9.23 10.50
C LEU A 104 7.43 9.61 11.45
N GLU A 105 8.65 9.10 11.25
CA GLU A 105 9.83 9.55 12.02
C GLU A 105 10.14 11.01 11.75
N GLU A 106 10.09 11.45 10.49
CA GLU A 106 10.28 12.85 10.11
C GLU A 106 9.21 13.75 10.75
N ALA A 107 7.94 13.38 10.66
CA ALA A 107 6.84 14.13 11.25
C ALA A 107 6.94 14.18 12.79
N LYS A 108 7.37 13.08 13.43
CA LYS A 108 7.59 13.02 14.88
C LYS A 108 8.77 13.91 15.28
N ALA A 109 9.87 13.89 14.53
CA ALA A 109 11.03 14.76 14.77
C ALA A 109 10.69 16.25 14.60
N ALA A 110 9.76 16.57 13.68
CA ALA A 110 9.23 17.91 13.49
C ALA A 110 8.24 18.36 14.58
N GLY A 111 7.86 17.47 15.53
CA GLY A 111 6.89 17.75 16.59
C GLY A 111 5.42 17.78 16.11
N GLU A 112 5.14 17.24 14.94
CA GLU A 112 3.79 17.14 14.39
C GLU A 112 2.99 15.99 15.00
N LEU A 113 3.69 14.97 15.51
CA LEU A 113 3.10 13.78 16.11
C LEU A 113 3.39 13.74 17.63
N ARG A 114 2.59 12.97 18.37
CA ARG A 114 2.82 12.79 19.80
C ARG A 114 4.19 12.15 20.10
N PRO A 115 4.91 12.61 21.12
CA PRO A 115 6.29 12.19 21.37
C PRO A 115 6.42 10.71 21.79
N ASP A 116 5.37 10.15 22.38
CA ASP A 116 5.29 8.74 22.82
C ASP A 116 4.80 7.78 21.73
N LEU A 117 4.59 8.27 20.47
CA LEU A 117 4.11 7.45 19.37
C LEU A 117 5.11 6.32 19.07
N ASP A 118 4.62 5.08 19.09
CA ASP A 118 5.32 3.93 18.54
C ASP A 118 5.21 3.99 17.01
N VAL A 119 6.27 4.47 16.38
CA VAL A 119 6.29 4.72 14.93
C VAL A 119 6.12 3.45 14.12
N ALA A 120 6.66 2.31 14.55
CA ALA A 120 6.51 1.07 13.82
C ALA A 120 5.06 0.59 13.79
N ARG A 121 4.35 0.67 14.92
CA ARG A 121 2.92 0.35 14.99
C ARG A 121 2.06 1.35 14.23
N ALA A 122 2.40 2.63 14.32
CA ALA A 122 1.71 3.67 13.58
C ALA A 122 1.88 3.50 12.06
N ALA A 123 3.06 3.14 11.59
CA ALA A 123 3.33 2.87 10.17
C ALA A 123 2.46 1.72 9.63
N GLU A 124 2.34 0.63 10.39
CA GLU A 124 1.45 -0.46 10.02
C GLU A 124 -0.03 -0.02 10.03
N PHE A 125 -0.45 0.78 11.01
CA PHE A 125 -1.82 1.31 11.09
C PHE A 125 -2.15 2.22 9.90
N VAL A 126 -1.26 3.16 9.56
CA VAL A 126 -1.41 4.04 8.39
C VAL A 126 -1.50 3.20 7.11
N LEU A 127 -0.59 2.24 6.91
CA LEU A 127 -0.63 1.37 5.74
C LEU A 127 -1.95 0.60 5.64
N ARG A 128 -2.43 0.01 6.75
CA ARG A 128 -3.72 -0.71 6.76
C ARG A 128 -4.88 0.21 6.41
N THR A 129 -4.85 1.46 6.87
CA THR A 129 -5.85 2.47 6.52
C THR A 129 -5.82 2.77 5.01
N VAL A 130 -4.64 3.01 4.44
CA VAL A 130 -4.46 3.22 3.00
C VAL A 130 -4.98 2.02 2.21
N LEU A 131 -4.56 0.81 2.55
CA LEU A 131 -5.00 -0.41 1.87
C LEU A 131 -6.51 -0.58 1.92
N SER A 132 -7.12 -0.33 3.09
CA SER A 132 -8.58 -0.40 3.23
C SER A 132 -9.29 0.59 2.32
N LEU A 133 -8.86 1.85 2.30
CA LEU A 133 -9.45 2.91 1.46
C LEU A 133 -9.24 2.67 -0.04
N VAL A 134 -8.17 1.97 -0.42
CA VAL A 134 -7.90 1.62 -1.82
C VAL A 134 -8.70 0.41 -2.28
N THR A 135 -8.86 -0.61 -1.44
CA THR A 135 -9.34 -1.94 -1.86
C THR A 135 -10.75 -2.29 -1.41
N VAL A 136 -11.23 -1.69 -0.32
CA VAL A 136 -12.55 -2.02 0.26
C VAL A 136 -13.53 -0.92 -0.08
N PRO A 137 -14.60 -1.20 -0.86
CA PRO A 137 -15.64 -0.22 -1.13
C PRO A 137 -16.40 0.14 0.15
N GLY A 138 -16.76 1.43 0.30
CA GLY A 138 -17.52 1.94 1.43
C GLY A 138 -18.39 3.13 1.02
N GLU A 139 -19.31 3.52 1.90
CA GLU A 139 -20.24 4.64 1.65
C GLU A 139 -19.92 5.89 2.48
N ALA A 140 -19.07 5.74 3.53
CA ALA A 140 -18.78 6.82 4.48
C ALA A 140 -17.78 7.86 3.94
N VAL A 141 -16.97 7.51 2.96
CA VAL A 141 -15.94 8.36 2.36
C VAL A 141 -15.87 8.08 0.86
N ASP A 142 -15.78 9.14 0.07
CA ASP A 142 -15.42 9.02 -1.35
C ASP A 142 -13.88 9.02 -1.45
N PRO A 143 -13.26 7.86 -1.78
CA PRO A 143 -11.82 7.76 -1.83
C PRO A 143 -11.20 8.39 -3.10
N ASP A 144 -12.02 8.85 -4.05
CA ASP A 144 -11.59 9.54 -5.26
C ASP A 144 -11.71 11.08 -5.11
N ASP A 145 -12.40 11.58 -4.07
CA ASP A 145 -12.45 13.00 -3.72
C ASP A 145 -11.42 13.34 -2.63
N PRO A 146 -10.39 14.18 -2.95
CA PRO A 146 -9.37 14.59 -1.99
C PRO A 146 -9.92 15.26 -0.73
N ARG A 147 -11.04 16.00 -0.84
CA ARG A 147 -11.66 16.69 0.30
C ARG A 147 -12.36 15.72 1.22
N SER A 148 -13.11 14.77 0.65
CA SER A 148 -13.75 13.68 1.41
C SER A 148 -12.71 12.86 2.16
N LEU A 149 -11.62 12.46 1.48
CA LEU A 149 -10.51 11.75 2.10
C LEU A 149 -9.84 12.54 3.24
N SER A 150 -9.47 13.80 2.99
CA SER A 150 -8.79 14.62 4.01
C SER A 150 -9.67 14.78 5.25
N SER A 151 -10.95 15.10 5.07
CA SER A 151 -11.89 15.25 6.19
C SER A 151 -12.03 13.95 6.99
N TYR A 152 -12.14 12.82 6.31
CA TYR A 152 -12.22 11.51 6.95
C TYR A 152 -10.93 11.17 7.75
N LEU A 153 -9.77 11.44 7.18
CA LEU A 153 -8.49 11.19 7.83
C LEU A 153 -8.22 12.15 8.98
N GLU A 154 -8.66 13.40 8.90
CA GLU A 154 -8.61 14.37 10.01
C GLU A 154 -9.45 13.91 11.18
N GLU A 155 -10.62 13.36 10.91
CA GLU A 155 -11.55 12.91 11.95
C GLU A 155 -11.10 11.59 12.61
N PHE A 156 -10.64 10.61 11.85
CA PHE A 156 -10.45 9.24 12.35
C PHE A 156 -8.99 8.79 12.45
N LEU A 157 -8.09 9.28 11.58
CA LEU A 157 -6.68 8.90 11.61
C LEU A 157 -5.85 9.85 12.48
N LEU A 158 -5.98 11.15 12.26
CA LEU A 158 -5.12 12.16 12.88
C LEU A 158 -5.14 12.09 14.42
N PRO A 159 -6.29 11.95 15.10
CA PRO A 159 -6.33 11.88 16.57
C PRO A 159 -5.52 10.73 17.17
N ALA A 160 -5.34 9.63 16.43
CA ALA A 160 -4.53 8.51 16.88
C ALA A 160 -3.01 8.82 16.87
N LEU A 161 -2.59 9.81 16.09
CA LEU A 161 -1.18 10.14 15.84
C LEU A 161 -0.71 11.39 16.56
N ILE A 162 -1.61 12.32 16.86
CA ILE A 162 -1.28 13.58 17.55
C ILE A 162 -1.65 13.53 19.04
N GLN A 163 -1.15 14.48 19.80
CA GLN A 163 -1.57 14.70 21.18
C GLN A 163 -2.75 15.67 21.17
N GLU A 164 -3.84 15.30 21.82
CA GLU A 164 -4.91 16.27 22.10
C GLU A 164 -4.33 17.40 22.96
N LYS A 165 -4.57 18.64 22.52
CA LYS A 165 -4.14 19.84 23.25
C LYS A 165 -5.13 20.17 24.36
#